data_7d42f051f8c59a884f9e540f60076a8f
#
_entry.id   7d42f051f8c59a884f9e540f60076a8f
#
_cell.length_a   1.000
_cell.length_b   1.000
_cell.length_c   1.000
_cell.angle_alpha   90.00
_cell.angle_beta   90.00
_cell.angle_gamma   90.00
#
_symmetry.space_group_name_H-M   'P 1'
#
loop_
_entity.id
_entity.type
_entity.pdbx_description
1 polymer ?
#
loop_
_entity_poly.entity_id
_entity_poly.type
_entity_poly.pdbx_seq_one_letter_code
_entity_poly.pdbx_strand_id
1 'polypeptide(L)'
;VARTYEMALAADLAPVMQASVPGFEAPVNRMIALAHGTADLLNRLEAVRLVCQETGCAQRYLGGDALNALFDGTYRTDAAHGSDYHARLKAYLEHVYGNDLTLGVAMTDAKGDRSLRPSRQPNPDSYVHIVGRSPRGIVISGAKAIVTGAPYMHELLVLPGRSMSEDDAAFAVSCAVPSDASGLTIVARPAGRPGEAAAKFSARFGQSTGVCLFDRVEVPWERVFLAGEWSEVTPMLTSYTSQHRHACIGARAGFGD
;
A
#
# COMPACT_ATOMS: atom_id res chain seq x y z
N VAL A 1 1.10 12.46 9.71
CA VAL A 1 2.32 11.97 9.01
C VAL A 1 3.56 12.54 9.70
N ALA A 2 3.77 13.87 9.80
CA ALA A 2 4.98 14.47 10.41
C ALA A 2 5.30 13.86 11.79
N ARG A 3 4.31 13.81 12.71
CA ARG A 3 4.52 13.24 14.05
C ARG A 3 5.00 11.78 14.04
N THR A 4 4.58 10.98 13.07
CA THR A 4 5.05 9.59 12.96
C THR A 4 6.51 9.48 12.51
N TYR A 5 7.03 10.45 11.77
CA TYR A 5 8.46 10.56 11.47
C TYR A 5 9.25 10.98 12.71
N GLU A 6 8.77 11.99 13.45
CA GLU A 6 9.40 12.42 14.71
C GLU A 6 9.51 11.25 15.70
N MET A 7 8.44 10.45 15.85
CA MET A 7 8.44 9.26 16.70
C MET A 7 9.48 8.22 16.24
N ALA A 8 9.63 8.01 14.93
CA ALA A 8 10.60 7.06 14.39
C ALA A 8 12.06 7.50 14.60
N LEU A 9 12.30 8.82 14.70
CA LEU A 9 13.61 9.41 14.93
C LEU A 9 13.93 9.63 16.41
N ALA A 10 12.95 9.53 17.31
CA ALA A 10 13.13 9.74 18.74
C ALA A 10 13.95 8.59 19.36
N ALA A 11 15.03 8.93 20.05
CA ALA A 11 15.98 7.95 20.59
C ALA A 11 15.35 7.00 21.63
N ASP A 12 14.43 7.51 22.44
CA ASP A 12 13.69 6.74 23.46
C ASP A 12 12.66 5.78 22.83
N LEU A 13 12.17 6.06 21.63
CA LEU A 13 11.25 5.22 20.89
C LEU A 13 11.94 4.29 19.87
N ALA A 14 13.23 4.47 19.61
CA ALA A 14 13.98 3.67 18.63
C ALA A 14 13.82 2.14 18.80
N PRO A 15 13.84 1.56 20.02
CA PRO A 15 13.67 0.12 20.19
C PRO A 15 12.34 -0.41 19.63
N VAL A 16 11.29 0.40 19.66
CA VAL A 16 9.98 0.04 19.15
C VAL A 16 9.77 0.49 17.71
N MET A 17 10.21 1.71 17.37
CA MET A 17 9.90 2.34 16.07
C MET A 17 10.89 1.96 14.96
N GLN A 18 12.03 1.37 15.30
CA GLN A 18 13.04 0.96 14.33
C GLN A 18 13.18 -0.55 14.27
N ALA A 19 13.62 -1.07 13.14
CA ALA A 19 13.87 -2.49 12.90
C ALA A 19 15.21 -2.68 12.17
N SER A 20 15.95 -3.71 12.56
CA SER A 20 17.09 -4.18 11.77
C SER A 20 16.56 -5.06 10.64
N VAL A 21 17.01 -4.81 9.42
CA VAL A 21 16.64 -5.56 8.23
C VAL A 21 17.88 -6.18 7.60
N PRO A 22 17.87 -7.48 7.27
CA PRO A 22 19.01 -8.12 6.61
C PRO A 22 19.42 -7.37 5.32
N GLY A 23 20.72 -7.09 5.20
CA GLY A 23 21.27 -6.35 4.06
C GLY A 23 21.28 -4.83 4.21
N PHE A 24 20.76 -4.27 5.34
CA PHE A 24 20.84 -2.86 5.67
C PHE A 24 21.70 -2.64 6.92
N GLU A 25 22.69 -1.74 6.82
CA GLU A 25 23.55 -1.39 7.97
C GLU A 25 22.81 -0.52 8.99
N ALA A 26 22.02 0.43 8.51
CA ALA A 26 21.23 1.32 9.36
C ALA A 26 19.85 0.72 9.68
N PRO A 27 19.32 0.96 10.89
CA PRO A 27 17.94 0.58 11.20
C PRO A 27 16.95 1.30 10.29
N VAL A 28 15.88 0.60 9.90
CA VAL A 28 14.80 1.13 9.09
C VAL A 28 13.55 1.38 9.93
N ASN A 29 12.66 2.23 9.45
CA ASN A 29 11.38 2.46 10.10
C ASN A 29 10.54 1.19 10.16
N ARG A 30 10.14 0.76 11.35
CA ARG A 30 9.37 -0.48 11.56
C ARG A 30 8.04 -0.51 10.82
N MET A 31 7.44 0.65 10.55
CA MET A 31 6.16 0.74 9.82
C MET A 31 6.24 0.21 8.38
N ILE A 32 7.44 0.22 7.79
CA ILE A 32 7.67 -0.25 6.41
C ILE A 32 8.57 -1.49 6.35
N ALA A 33 9.16 -1.92 7.47
CA ALA A 33 10.02 -3.11 7.52
C ALA A 33 9.24 -4.39 7.24
N LEU A 34 9.86 -5.34 6.55
CA LEU A 34 9.35 -6.70 6.45
C LEU A 34 9.44 -7.40 7.82
N ALA A 35 8.44 -8.23 8.11
CA ALA A 35 8.44 -9.07 9.29
C ALA A 35 9.05 -10.44 8.94
N HIS A 36 10.17 -10.79 9.57
CA HIS A 36 10.86 -12.06 9.37
C HIS A 36 10.47 -13.12 10.41
N GLY A 37 9.69 -12.74 11.43
CA GLY A 37 9.27 -13.68 12.47
C GLY A 37 8.26 -13.08 13.45
N THR A 38 7.84 -13.89 14.41
CA THR A 38 6.84 -13.50 15.42
C THR A 38 7.27 -12.28 16.23
N ALA A 39 8.55 -12.17 16.56
CA ALA A 39 9.08 -11.03 17.32
C ALA A 39 8.88 -9.70 16.55
N ASP A 40 9.12 -9.70 15.23
CA ASP A 40 8.90 -8.52 14.40
C ASP A 40 7.43 -8.13 14.35
N LEU A 41 6.53 -9.11 14.26
CA LEU A 41 5.09 -8.88 14.31
C LEU A 41 4.65 -8.28 15.63
N LEU A 42 5.13 -8.79 16.77
CA LEU A 42 4.82 -8.25 18.10
C LEU A 42 5.33 -6.83 18.27
N ASN A 43 6.59 -6.57 17.87
CA ASN A 43 7.15 -5.23 17.92
C ASN A 43 6.39 -4.24 16.99
N ARG A 44 5.91 -4.72 15.85
CA ARG A 44 5.09 -3.92 14.95
C ARG A 44 3.73 -3.59 15.54
N LEU A 45 3.08 -4.53 16.26
CA LEU A 45 1.85 -4.26 17.00
C LEU A 45 2.04 -3.13 18.00
N GLU A 46 3.13 -3.19 18.78
CA GLU A 46 3.45 -2.16 19.76
C GLU A 46 3.72 -0.80 19.09
N ALA A 47 4.48 -0.77 18.01
CA ALA A 47 4.70 0.46 17.25
C ALA A 47 3.40 1.07 16.71
N VAL A 48 2.50 0.25 16.14
CA VAL A 48 1.17 0.69 15.68
C VAL A 48 0.34 1.22 16.84
N ARG A 49 0.35 0.53 18.00
CA ARG A 49 -0.36 0.96 19.21
C ARG A 49 0.09 2.35 19.64
N LEU A 50 1.38 2.56 19.82
CA LEU A 50 1.96 3.84 20.23
C LEU A 50 1.63 4.98 19.24
N VAL A 51 1.78 4.72 17.94
CA VAL A 51 1.45 5.71 16.92
C VAL A 51 -0.06 6.06 16.96
N CYS A 52 -0.94 5.08 17.19
CA CYS A 52 -2.38 5.35 17.30
C CYS A 52 -2.73 6.14 18.55
N GLN A 53 -2.09 5.87 19.69
CA GLN A 53 -2.28 6.66 20.93
C GLN A 53 -1.88 8.11 20.71
N GLU A 54 -0.75 8.36 20.08
CA GLU A 54 -0.21 9.72 19.88
C GLU A 54 -0.95 10.51 18.80
N THR A 55 -1.28 9.86 17.67
CA THR A 55 -1.75 10.56 16.46
C THR A 55 -3.21 10.26 16.10
N GLY A 56 -3.89 9.39 16.83
CA GLY A 56 -5.24 8.93 16.52
C GLY A 56 -5.33 8.10 15.22
N CYS A 57 -4.23 7.82 14.55
CA CYS A 57 -4.19 7.02 13.34
C CYS A 57 -2.74 6.61 12.99
N ALA A 58 -2.57 5.40 12.51
CA ALA A 58 -1.27 4.87 12.07
C ALA A 58 -1.21 4.62 10.55
N GLN A 59 -1.45 5.65 9.74
CA GLN A 59 -1.54 5.52 8.27
C GLN A 59 -0.34 4.83 7.62
N ARG A 60 0.87 4.98 8.16
CA ARG A 60 2.09 4.40 7.59
C ARG A 60 2.13 2.88 7.62
N TYR A 61 1.41 2.21 8.51
CA TYR A 61 1.42 0.74 8.59
C TYR A 61 0.83 0.05 7.35
N LEU A 62 -0.07 0.73 6.63
CA LEU A 62 -0.69 0.18 5.42
C LEU A 62 0.34 -0.18 4.36
N GLY A 63 1.34 0.69 4.16
CA GLY A 63 2.46 0.41 3.25
C GLY A 63 3.22 -0.85 3.64
N GLY A 64 3.52 -1.02 4.92
CA GLY A 64 4.19 -2.21 5.42
C GLY A 64 3.36 -3.50 5.24
N ASP A 65 2.02 -3.45 5.41
CA ASP A 65 1.13 -4.59 5.15
C ASP A 65 1.23 -5.02 3.69
N ALA A 66 1.19 -4.05 2.77
CA ALA A 66 1.30 -4.31 1.34
C ALA A 66 2.69 -4.84 0.94
N LEU A 67 3.77 -4.27 1.50
CA LEU A 67 5.13 -4.76 1.22
C LEU A 67 5.33 -6.21 1.65
N ASN A 68 4.83 -6.60 2.84
CA ASN A 68 4.87 -7.99 3.30
C ASN A 68 4.07 -8.92 2.38
N ALA A 69 2.88 -8.50 1.94
CA ALA A 69 2.05 -9.28 1.02
C ALA A 69 2.69 -9.41 -0.37
N LEU A 70 3.30 -8.35 -0.89
CA LEU A 70 4.02 -8.35 -2.15
C LEU A 70 5.26 -9.24 -2.07
N PHE A 71 5.97 -9.26 -0.93
CA PHE A 71 7.16 -10.09 -0.76
C PHE A 71 6.83 -11.59 -0.89
N ASP A 72 5.78 -12.05 -0.24
CA ASP A 72 5.27 -13.42 -0.38
C ASP A 72 4.69 -13.65 -1.79
N GLY A 73 3.86 -12.73 -2.28
CA GLY A 73 3.17 -12.84 -3.56
C GLY A 73 4.14 -12.91 -4.75
N THR A 74 5.14 -12.03 -4.81
CA THR A 74 6.11 -12.03 -5.90
C THR A 74 7.00 -13.27 -5.89
N TYR A 75 7.40 -13.77 -4.71
CA TYR A 75 8.14 -15.01 -4.60
C TYR A 75 7.36 -16.21 -5.18
N ARG A 76 6.07 -16.31 -4.84
CA ARG A 76 5.19 -17.36 -5.38
C ARG A 76 4.98 -17.21 -6.88
N THR A 77 4.77 -15.99 -7.36
CA THR A 77 4.55 -15.71 -8.77
C THR A 77 5.78 -16.12 -9.60
N ASP A 78 6.99 -15.76 -9.14
CA ASP A 78 8.22 -16.16 -9.84
C ASP A 78 8.39 -17.66 -9.86
N ALA A 79 8.08 -18.37 -8.76
CA ALA A 79 8.15 -19.83 -8.71
C ALA A 79 7.14 -20.52 -9.65
N ALA A 80 5.96 -19.93 -9.84
CA ALA A 80 4.90 -20.50 -10.66
C ALA A 80 5.04 -20.15 -12.16
N HIS A 81 5.55 -18.96 -12.47
CA HIS A 81 5.52 -18.40 -13.83
C HIS A 81 6.91 -18.10 -14.42
N GLY A 82 8.00 -18.26 -13.63
CA GLY A 82 9.37 -17.97 -14.09
C GLY A 82 9.60 -16.46 -14.33
N SER A 83 8.88 -15.58 -13.63
CA SER A 83 9.06 -14.14 -13.68
C SER A 83 10.23 -13.69 -12.78
N ASP A 84 10.49 -12.38 -12.74
CA ASP A 84 11.56 -11.75 -11.93
C ASP A 84 11.01 -10.66 -10.98
N TYR A 85 9.72 -10.71 -10.64
CA TYR A 85 9.04 -9.73 -9.81
C TYR A 85 9.62 -9.65 -8.40
N HIS A 86 10.08 -10.77 -7.84
CA HIS A 86 10.66 -10.79 -6.51
C HIS A 86 12.01 -10.05 -6.44
N ALA A 87 12.83 -10.18 -7.48
CA ALA A 87 14.07 -9.43 -7.60
C ALA A 87 13.79 -7.92 -7.71
N ARG A 88 12.80 -7.53 -8.51
CA ARG A 88 12.36 -6.12 -8.64
C ARG A 88 11.84 -5.59 -7.32
N LEU A 89 11.02 -6.36 -6.60
CA LEU A 89 10.52 -5.95 -5.30
C LEU A 89 11.65 -5.76 -4.28
N LYS A 90 12.67 -6.62 -4.27
CA LYS A 90 13.83 -6.43 -3.37
C LYS A 90 14.57 -5.13 -3.65
N ALA A 91 14.82 -4.82 -4.92
CA ALA A 91 15.42 -3.53 -5.29
C ALA A 91 14.53 -2.34 -4.92
N TYR A 92 13.21 -2.49 -5.06
CA TYR A 92 12.25 -1.48 -4.62
C TYR A 92 12.25 -1.29 -3.09
N LEU A 93 12.39 -2.37 -2.31
CA LEU A 93 12.51 -2.29 -0.85
C LEU A 93 13.76 -1.50 -0.42
N GLU A 94 14.88 -1.67 -1.13
CA GLU A 94 16.08 -0.87 -0.89
C GLU A 94 15.80 0.64 -1.06
N HIS A 95 15.07 1.01 -2.12
CA HIS A 95 14.64 2.38 -2.35
C HIS A 95 13.71 2.88 -1.23
N VAL A 96 12.73 2.08 -0.83
CA VAL A 96 11.77 2.43 0.23
C VAL A 96 12.47 2.65 1.57
N TYR A 97 13.37 1.77 1.94
CA TYR A 97 14.08 1.81 3.22
C TYR A 97 15.10 2.95 3.26
N GLY A 98 15.89 3.11 2.19
CA GLY A 98 16.91 4.15 2.11
C GLY A 98 16.36 5.58 2.13
N ASN A 99 15.08 5.75 1.74
CA ASN A 99 14.42 7.06 1.71
C ASN A 99 13.30 7.20 2.77
N ASP A 100 13.09 6.21 3.65
CA ASP A 100 12.01 6.16 4.64
C ASP A 100 10.65 6.56 4.05
N LEU A 101 10.27 5.97 2.91
CA LEU A 101 9.07 6.38 2.17
C LEU A 101 7.78 6.05 2.94
N THR A 102 6.82 6.95 2.87
CA THR A 102 5.44 6.69 3.27
C THR A 102 4.64 6.24 2.07
N LEU A 103 4.08 5.03 2.14
CA LEU A 103 3.40 4.37 1.03
C LEU A 103 1.90 4.31 1.25
N GLY A 104 1.13 4.69 0.25
CA GLY A 104 -0.32 4.51 0.20
C GLY A 104 -0.67 3.18 -0.48
N VAL A 105 -1.76 2.54 -0.04
CA VAL A 105 -2.24 1.30 -0.65
C VAL A 105 -3.47 1.58 -1.49
N ALA A 106 -3.30 1.59 -2.81
CA ALA A 106 -4.33 1.80 -3.81
C ALA A 106 -4.91 0.45 -4.25
N MET A 107 -5.70 -0.18 -3.37
CA MET A 107 -6.28 -1.50 -3.61
C MET A 107 -7.74 -1.43 -4.08
N THR A 108 -8.58 -0.66 -3.37
CA THR A 108 -10.02 -0.61 -3.63
C THR A 108 -10.29 0.13 -4.93
N ASP A 109 -10.97 -0.53 -5.87
CA ASP A 109 -11.39 0.06 -7.15
C ASP A 109 -12.69 0.86 -7.02
N ALA A 110 -13.01 1.71 -8.02
CA ALA A 110 -14.28 2.44 -8.07
C ALA A 110 -15.49 1.51 -8.21
N LYS A 111 -15.28 0.31 -8.74
CA LYS A 111 -16.16 -0.88 -8.75
C LYS A 111 -17.30 -0.88 -9.74
N GLY A 112 -17.83 0.22 -10.21
CA GLY A 112 -18.97 0.21 -11.14
C GLY A 112 -20.11 -0.71 -10.69
N ASP A 113 -20.58 -1.59 -11.55
CA ASP A 113 -21.56 -2.63 -11.22
C ASP A 113 -20.87 -3.79 -10.47
N ARG A 114 -21.20 -3.98 -9.20
CA ARG A 114 -20.59 -5.00 -8.34
C ARG A 114 -20.96 -6.44 -8.70
N SER A 115 -22.02 -6.65 -9.48
CA SER A 115 -22.41 -7.98 -9.98
C SER A 115 -21.51 -8.45 -11.10
N LEU A 116 -20.82 -7.52 -11.78
CA LEU A 116 -19.96 -7.81 -12.91
C LEU A 116 -18.50 -7.98 -12.50
N ARG A 117 -17.76 -8.76 -13.29
CA ARG A 117 -16.30 -8.86 -13.20
C ARG A 117 -15.64 -7.61 -13.78
N PRO A 118 -14.36 -7.33 -13.45
CA PRO A 118 -13.63 -6.19 -14.00
C PRO A 118 -13.67 -6.13 -15.53
N SER A 119 -13.41 -7.26 -16.20
CA SER A 119 -13.44 -7.38 -17.66
C SER A 119 -14.84 -7.20 -18.30
N ARG A 120 -15.90 -7.23 -17.51
CA ARG A 120 -17.28 -7.09 -17.99
C ARG A 120 -17.91 -5.74 -17.62
N GLN A 121 -17.18 -4.85 -17.01
CA GLN A 121 -17.69 -3.52 -16.67
C GLN A 121 -17.99 -2.71 -17.93
N PRO A 122 -19.13 -1.98 -17.98
CA PRO A 122 -19.43 -1.05 -19.09
C PRO A 122 -18.33 0.01 -19.29
N ASN A 123 -17.73 0.46 -18.17
CA ASN A 123 -16.55 1.30 -18.17
C ASN A 123 -15.37 0.53 -17.54
N PRO A 124 -14.38 0.09 -18.32
CA PRO A 124 -13.23 -0.65 -17.81
C PRO A 124 -12.39 0.17 -16.83
N ASP A 125 -12.38 1.51 -16.94
CA ASP A 125 -11.65 2.41 -16.04
C ASP A 125 -12.25 2.48 -14.62
N SER A 126 -13.35 1.77 -14.36
CA SER A 126 -13.82 1.53 -12.99
C SER A 126 -12.83 0.68 -12.16
N TYR A 127 -11.90 0.00 -12.83
CA TYR A 127 -10.80 -0.77 -12.25
C TYR A 127 -9.49 -0.36 -12.91
N VAL A 128 -8.41 -0.33 -12.13
CA VAL A 128 -7.09 -0.13 -12.72
C VAL A 128 -6.69 -1.37 -13.52
N HIS A 129 -6.24 -1.14 -14.76
CA HIS A 129 -5.84 -2.19 -15.69
C HIS A 129 -4.71 -1.75 -16.62
N ILE A 130 -4.05 -2.72 -17.22
CA ILE A 130 -2.98 -2.52 -18.18
C ILE A 130 -3.59 -2.19 -19.54
N VAL A 131 -3.30 -0.99 -20.06
CA VAL A 131 -3.73 -0.52 -21.39
C VAL A 131 -2.62 -0.55 -22.43
N GLY A 132 -1.39 -0.81 -22.03
CA GLY A 132 -0.25 -0.91 -22.93
C GLY A 132 0.96 -1.60 -22.28
N ARG A 133 1.82 -2.17 -23.12
CA ARG A 133 3.10 -2.78 -22.73
C ARG A 133 4.18 -2.33 -23.69
N SER A 134 5.39 -2.15 -23.18
CA SER A 134 6.57 -1.81 -23.95
C SER A 134 7.82 -2.47 -23.36
N PRO A 135 8.97 -2.43 -24.03
CA PRO A 135 10.23 -2.87 -23.44
C PRO A 135 10.62 -2.11 -22.16
N ARG A 136 10.08 -0.90 -21.96
CA ARG A 136 10.39 -0.05 -20.80
C ARG A 136 9.47 -0.30 -19.59
N GLY A 137 8.27 -0.85 -19.80
CA GLY A 137 7.28 -1.01 -18.72
C GLY A 137 5.88 -1.25 -19.22
N ILE A 138 4.92 -1.00 -18.35
CA ILE A 138 3.48 -1.06 -18.62
C ILE A 138 2.87 0.34 -18.59
N VAL A 139 1.70 0.48 -19.21
CA VAL A 139 0.85 1.68 -19.10
C VAL A 139 -0.44 1.25 -18.44
N ILE A 140 -0.84 1.95 -17.38
CA ILE A 140 -2.06 1.66 -16.63
C ILE A 140 -3.07 2.80 -16.74
N SER A 141 -4.35 2.45 -16.77
CA SER A 141 -5.48 3.39 -16.65
C SER A 141 -6.52 2.84 -15.68
N GLY A 142 -7.39 3.72 -15.16
CA GLY A 142 -8.49 3.36 -14.27
C GLY A 142 -8.51 4.15 -12.98
N ALA A 143 -9.37 3.73 -12.04
CA ALA A 143 -9.58 4.46 -10.79
C ALA A 143 -9.46 3.57 -9.56
N LYS A 144 -8.81 4.09 -8.52
CA LYS A 144 -8.80 3.53 -7.16
C LYS A 144 -9.54 4.46 -6.19
N ALA A 145 -10.52 3.91 -5.49
CA ALA A 145 -11.37 4.65 -4.55
C ALA A 145 -11.86 3.72 -3.41
N ILE A 146 -11.51 4.02 -2.15
CA ILE A 146 -10.89 5.21 -1.60
C ILE A 146 -9.49 4.83 -1.14
N VAL A 147 -8.49 5.68 -1.44
CA VAL A 147 -7.09 5.45 -1.02
C VAL A 147 -6.81 6.27 0.24
N THR A 148 -6.59 5.59 1.34
CA THR A 148 -6.29 6.18 2.64
C THR A 148 -4.98 6.95 2.60
N GLY A 149 -4.99 8.21 3.01
CA GLY A 149 -3.81 9.05 3.09
C GLY A 149 -3.22 9.50 1.76
N ALA A 150 -3.81 9.17 0.61
CA ALA A 150 -3.23 9.41 -0.71
C ALA A 150 -2.55 10.78 -0.89
N PRO A 151 -3.10 11.91 -0.41
CA PRO A 151 -2.46 13.22 -0.60
C PRO A 151 -1.14 13.42 0.16
N TYR A 152 -0.80 12.52 1.08
CA TYR A 152 0.39 12.61 1.94
C TYR A 152 1.40 11.50 1.70
N MET A 153 1.18 10.66 0.70
CA MET A 153 2.05 9.54 0.39
C MET A 153 3.11 9.94 -0.64
N HIS A 154 4.31 9.41 -0.50
CA HIS A 154 5.35 9.55 -1.51
C HIS A 154 5.03 8.73 -2.74
N GLU A 155 4.55 7.50 -2.52
CA GLU A 155 4.20 6.57 -3.59
C GLU A 155 2.94 5.78 -3.25
N LEU A 156 2.26 5.30 -4.28
CA LEU A 156 1.10 4.44 -4.19
C LEU A 156 1.46 3.02 -4.62
N LEU A 157 1.23 2.04 -3.75
CA LEU A 157 1.25 0.62 -4.10
C LEU A 157 -0.12 0.28 -4.69
N VAL A 158 -0.18 0.13 -5.99
CA VAL A 158 -1.38 -0.31 -6.70
C VAL A 158 -1.49 -1.82 -6.59
N LEU A 159 -2.62 -2.31 -6.09
CA LEU A 159 -2.91 -3.73 -5.92
C LEU A 159 -4.29 -4.05 -6.49
N PRO A 160 -4.53 -5.28 -6.98
CA PRO A 160 -5.89 -5.71 -7.36
C PRO A 160 -6.77 -5.79 -6.11
N GLY A 161 -8.05 -5.41 -6.24
CA GLY A 161 -8.98 -5.33 -5.10
C GLY A 161 -9.93 -6.53 -4.94
N ARG A 162 -9.83 -7.54 -5.82
CA ARG A 162 -10.67 -8.75 -5.80
C ARG A 162 -10.02 -9.89 -6.56
N SER A 163 -10.53 -11.11 -6.38
CA SER A 163 -10.12 -12.27 -7.17
C SER A 163 -10.38 -12.06 -8.67
N MET A 164 -9.49 -12.57 -9.49
CA MET A 164 -9.52 -12.44 -10.96
C MET A 164 -9.72 -13.81 -11.62
N SER A 165 -10.08 -13.81 -12.90
CA SER A 165 -10.09 -14.96 -13.80
C SER A 165 -9.24 -14.65 -15.02
N GLU A 166 -9.08 -15.59 -15.92
CA GLU A 166 -8.33 -15.43 -17.17
C GLU A 166 -8.79 -14.20 -17.98
N ASP A 167 -10.11 -14.01 -18.10
CA ASP A 167 -10.68 -12.83 -18.79
C ASP A 167 -10.27 -11.50 -18.14
N ASP A 168 -9.90 -11.53 -16.85
CA ASP A 168 -9.50 -10.33 -16.09
C ASP A 168 -7.97 -10.12 -16.06
N ALA A 169 -7.18 -10.83 -16.88
CA ALA A 169 -5.72 -10.78 -16.81
C ALA A 169 -5.15 -9.35 -16.92
N ALA A 170 -5.75 -8.49 -17.73
CA ALA A 170 -5.32 -7.08 -17.83
C ALA A 170 -5.51 -6.30 -16.51
N PHE A 171 -6.40 -6.73 -15.62
CA PHE A 171 -6.70 -6.13 -14.33
C PHE A 171 -5.85 -6.71 -13.19
N ALA A 172 -5.15 -7.82 -13.45
CA ALA A 172 -4.21 -8.42 -12.51
C ALA A 172 -2.88 -7.66 -12.53
N VAL A 173 -2.86 -6.49 -11.90
CA VAL A 173 -1.70 -5.60 -11.87
C VAL A 173 -1.34 -5.19 -10.45
N SER A 174 -0.04 -5.30 -10.12
CA SER A 174 0.55 -4.73 -8.91
C SER A 174 1.80 -3.94 -9.26
N CYS A 175 1.87 -2.70 -8.81
CA CYS A 175 3.00 -1.82 -9.13
C CYS A 175 3.13 -0.69 -8.10
N ALA A 176 4.27 0.01 -8.13
CA ALA A 176 4.49 1.24 -7.36
C ALA A 176 4.47 2.45 -8.29
N VAL A 177 3.69 3.47 -7.91
CA VAL A 177 3.52 4.71 -8.68
C VAL A 177 3.83 5.90 -7.79
N PRO A 178 4.81 6.77 -8.13
CA PRO A 178 5.03 8.04 -7.44
C PRO A 178 3.77 8.91 -7.42
N SER A 179 3.53 9.62 -6.32
CA SER A 179 2.32 10.45 -6.19
C SER A 179 2.30 11.66 -7.13
N ASP A 180 3.44 12.02 -7.70
CA ASP A 180 3.64 13.06 -8.70
C ASP A 180 3.79 12.52 -10.14
N ALA A 181 3.50 11.23 -10.36
CA ALA A 181 3.60 10.61 -11.68
C ALA A 181 2.70 11.32 -12.70
N SER A 182 3.24 11.53 -13.91
CA SER A 182 2.45 12.06 -15.02
C SER A 182 1.26 11.15 -15.33
N GLY A 183 0.06 11.73 -15.48
CA GLY A 183 -1.18 11.00 -15.69
C GLY A 183 -1.87 10.53 -14.40
N LEU A 184 -1.27 10.72 -13.23
CA LEU A 184 -1.93 10.46 -11.94
C LEU A 184 -2.61 11.75 -11.44
N THR A 185 -3.91 11.66 -11.15
CA THR A 185 -4.66 12.72 -10.46
C THR A 185 -5.21 12.19 -9.14
N ILE A 186 -4.90 12.89 -8.04
CA ILE A 186 -5.42 12.57 -6.71
C ILE A 186 -6.48 13.59 -6.32
N VAL A 187 -7.75 13.17 -6.30
CA VAL A 187 -8.88 13.98 -5.81
C VAL A 187 -9.00 13.76 -4.32
N ALA A 188 -8.49 14.71 -3.55
CA ALA A 188 -8.40 14.61 -2.09
C ALA A 188 -9.70 14.99 -1.40
N ARG A 189 -10.11 14.18 -0.41
CA ARG A 189 -11.10 14.58 0.59
C ARG A 189 -10.37 15.21 1.80
N PRO A 190 -10.80 16.35 2.31
CA PRO A 190 -10.21 16.97 3.50
C PRO A 190 -10.15 16.02 4.70
N ALA A 191 -9.12 16.15 5.50
CA ALA A 191 -8.87 15.31 6.69
C ALA A 191 -9.90 15.53 7.81
N GLY A 192 -10.56 16.67 7.87
CA GLY A 192 -11.54 17.01 8.91
C GLY A 192 -12.47 18.11 8.45
N ARG A 193 -13.42 18.45 9.31
CA ARG A 193 -14.33 19.58 9.13
C ARG A 193 -13.97 20.67 10.14
N PRO A 194 -13.17 21.67 9.79
CA PRO A 194 -12.82 22.76 10.71
C PRO A 194 -14.07 23.42 11.28
N GLY A 195 -14.09 23.65 12.59
CA GLY A 195 -15.21 24.35 13.28
C GLY A 195 -16.41 23.47 13.63
N GLU A 196 -16.42 22.18 13.33
CA GLU A 196 -17.53 21.28 13.71
C GLU A 196 -17.37 20.83 15.18
N ALA A 197 -18.13 21.46 16.09
CA ALA A 197 -18.08 21.19 17.54
C ALA A 197 -18.42 19.74 17.92
N ALA A 198 -19.25 19.06 17.09
CA ALA A 198 -19.65 17.66 17.30
C ALA A 198 -18.59 16.65 16.88
N ALA A 199 -17.59 17.04 16.07
CA ALA A 199 -16.59 16.16 15.48
C ALA A 199 -15.18 16.38 16.05
N LYS A 200 -15.06 16.58 17.37
CA LYS A 200 -13.80 16.93 18.06
C LYS A 200 -12.64 15.99 17.73
N PHE A 201 -12.88 14.66 17.69
CA PHE A 201 -11.86 13.69 17.36
C PHE A 201 -11.41 13.84 15.90
N SER A 202 -12.35 13.85 14.95
CA SER A 202 -12.04 14.00 13.51
C SER A 202 -11.43 15.36 13.18
N ALA A 203 -11.79 16.43 13.90
CA ALA A 203 -11.18 17.75 13.75
C ALA A 203 -9.69 17.74 14.15
N ARG A 204 -9.34 16.98 15.19
CA ARG A 204 -7.97 16.88 15.70
C ARG A 204 -7.14 15.82 14.96
N PHE A 205 -7.73 14.65 14.69
CA PHE A 205 -7.08 13.45 14.17
C PHE A 205 -7.63 13.02 12.80
N GLY A 206 -8.20 13.96 12.07
CA GLY A 206 -8.79 13.66 10.77
C GLY A 206 -7.83 13.03 9.80
N GLN A 207 -8.33 12.06 9.03
CA GLN A 207 -7.58 11.34 8.03
C GLN A 207 -8.06 11.76 6.63
N SER A 208 -7.17 12.33 5.82
CA SER A 208 -7.46 12.56 4.42
C SER A 208 -7.48 11.24 3.65
N THR A 209 -8.36 11.17 2.67
CA THR A 209 -8.43 10.06 1.71
C THR A 209 -8.48 10.66 0.30
N GLY A 210 -8.21 9.85 -0.71
CA GLY A 210 -8.29 10.32 -2.08
C GLY A 210 -8.89 9.29 -3.02
N VAL A 211 -9.48 9.78 -4.10
CA VAL A 211 -9.71 9.00 -5.31
C VAL A 211 -8.51 9.23 -6.21
N CYS A 212 -7.88 8.16 -6.65
CA CYS A 212 -6.72 8.19 -7.53
C CYS A 212 -7.16 7.78 -8.93
N LEU A 213 -7.01 8.68 -9.89
CA LEU A 213 -7.34 8.49 -11.29
C LEU A 213 -6.03 8.33 -12.07
N PHE A 214 -5.90 7.19 -12.74
CA PHE A 214 -4.76 6.86 -13.58
C PHE A 214 -5.19 7.02 -15.04
N ASP A 215 -4.60 7.99 -15.73
CA ASP A 215 -4.81 8.24 -17.13
C ASP A 215 -3.52 7.97 -17.90
N ARG A 216 -3.39 6.74 -18.41
CA ARG A 216 -2.24 6.25 -19.16
C ARG A 216 -0.89 6.47 -18.43
N VAL A 217 -0.86 6.18 -17.14
CA VAL A 217 0.35 6.30 -16.33
C VAL A 217 1.37 5.25 -16.78
N GLU A 218 2.56 5.69 -17.16
CA GLU A 218 3.69 4.80 -17.47
C GLU A 218 4.34 4.30 -16.18
N VAL A 219 4.50 2.98 -16.06
CA VAL A 219 5.15 2.33 -14.92
C VAL A 219 6.31 1.48 -15.45
N PRO A 220 7.55 1.83 -15.14
CA PRO A 220 8.72 1.08 -15.59
C PRO A 220 8.78 -0.31 -14.93
N TRP A 221 9.39 -1.29 -15.62
CA TRP A 221 9.38 -2.69 -15.19
C TRP A 221 9.94 -2.92 -13.79
N GLU A 222 10.92 -2.13 -13.35
CA GLU A 222 11.51 -2.20 -12.00
C GLU A 222 10.51 -1.85 -10.88
N ARG A 223 9.37 -1.24 -11.23
CA ARG A 223 8.27 -0.90 -10.31
C ARG A 223 7.04 -1.78 -10.50
N VAL A 224 7.13 -2.84 -11.31
CA VAL A 224 6.02 -3.77 -11.58
C VAL A 224 6.24 -5.09 -10.85
N PHE A 225 5.25 -5.51 -10.08
CA PHE A 225 5.30 -6.68 -9.19
C PHE A 225 4.27 -7.77 -9.56
N LEU A 226 3.35 -7.48 -10.47
CA LEU A 226 2.41 -8.41 -11.09
C LEU A 226 1.88 -7.77 -12.37
N ALA A 227 1.80 -8.52 -13.47
CA ALA A 227 1.33 -7.96 -14.73
C ALA A 227 0.62 -9.00 -15.61
N GLY A 228 -0.50 -9.53 -15.14
CA GLY A 228 -1.35 -10.44 -15.91
C GLY A 228 -1.52 -11.83 -15.31
N GLU A 229 -0.74 -12.21 -14.31
CA GLU A 229 -0.81 -13.50 -13.63
C GLU A 229 -2.02 -13.54 -12.69
N TRP A 230 -3.20 -13.63 -13.28
CA TRP A 230 -4.49 -13.52 -12.59
C TRP A 230 -4.71 -14.56 -11.49
N SER A 231 -4.13 -15.76 -11.63
CA SER A 231 -4.19 -16.83 -10.63
C SER A 231 -3.54 -16.45 -9.31
N GLU A 232 -2.51 -15.58 -9.35
CA GLU A 232 -1.73 -15.16 -8.19
C GLU A 232 -2.40 -14.03 -7.39
N VAL A 233 -3.47 -13.43 -7.92
CA VAL A 233 -4.18 -12.33 -7.25
C VAL A 233 -4.81 -12.79 -5.93
N THR A 234 -5.50 -13.94 -5.91
CA THR A 234 -6.18 -14.42 -4.70
C THR A 234 -5.18 -14.78 -3.58
N PRO A 235 -4.10 -15.51 -3.82
CA PRO A 235 -3.06 -15.73 -2.81
C PRO A 235 -2.47 -14.42 -2.27
N MET A 236 -2.15 -13.46 -3.13
CA MET A 236 -1.62 -12.15 -2.74
C MET A 236 -2.60 -11.36 -1.85
N LEU A 237 -3.89 -11.34 -2.21
CA LEU A 237 -4.94 -10.72 -1.39
C LEU A 237 -5.11 -11.39 -0.03
N THR A 238 -4.97 -12.71 0.04
CA THR A 238 -5.04 -13.47 1.30
C THR A 238 -3.86 -13.09 2.20
N SER A 239 -2.66 -13.00 1.65
CA SER A 239 -1.47 -12.55 2.37
C SER A 239 -1.65 -11.12 2.89
N TYR A 240 -2.10 -10.18 2.03
CA TYR A 240 -2.40 -8.81 2.45
C TYR A 240 -3.43 -8.75 3.59
N THR A 241 -4.54 -9.46 3.45
CA THR A 241 -5.61 -9.47 4.46
C THR A 241 -5.11 -9.98 5.80
N SER A 242 -4.24 -10.99 5.80
CA SER A 242 -3.65 -11.54 7.02
C SER A 242 -2.76 -10.51 7.71
N GLN A 243 -1.89 -9.81 6.98
CA GLN A 243 -1.05 -8.74 7.50
C GLN A 243 -1.88 -7.55 8.01
N HIS A 244 -2.86 -7.12 7.23
CA HIS A 244 -3.72 -6.00 7.60
C HIS A 244 -4.56 -6.26 8.85
N ARG A 245 -5.06 -7.48 9.04
CA ARG A 245 -5.77 -7.87 10.27
C ARG A 245 -4.88 -7.76 11.50
N HIS A 246 -3.62 -8.17 11.39
CA HIS A 246 -2.62 -8.04 12.44
C HIS A 246 -2.43 -6.58 12.86
N ALA A 247 -2.19 -5.68 11.91
CA ALA A 247 -2.00 -4.26 12.19
C ALA A 247 -3.27 -3.58 12.75
N CYS A 248 -4.47 -3.99 12.30
CA CYS A 248 -5.74 -3.48 12.83
C CYS A 248 -5.95 -3.82 14.32
N ILE A 249 -5.42 -4.95 14.81
CA ILE A 249 -5.47 -5.31 16.23
C ILE A 249 -4.64 -4.32 17.04
N GLY A 250 -3.41 -4.03 16.62
CA GLY A 250 -2.55 -3.03 17.27
C GLY A 250 -3.16 -1.64 17.30
N ALA A 251 -3.78 -1.22 16.17
CA ALA A 251 -4.48 0.07 16.09
C ALA A 251 -5.65 0.15 17.09
N ARG A 252 -6.46 -0.91 17.20
CA ARG A 252 -7.57 -0.96 18.17
C ARG A 252 -7.10 -0.93 19.61
N ALA A 253 -6.02 -1.65 19.93
CA ALA A 253 -5.43 -1.60 21.25
C ALA A 253 -4.98 -0.18 21.62
N GLY A 254 -4.36 0.55 20.68
CA GLY A 254 -3.97 1.94 20.88
C GLY A 254 -5.13 2.92 21.14
N PHE A 255 -6.34 2.60 20.69
CA PHE A 255 -7.54 3.41 20.99
C PHE A 255 -8.24 3.00 22.28
N GLY A 256 -7.96 1.82 22.82
CA GLY A 256 -8.58 1.29 24.04
C GLY A 256 -7.84 1.66 25.33
N ASP A 257 -6.59 2.05 25.20
CA ASP A 257 -5.72 2.49 26.30
C ASP A 257 -5.86 4.00 26.53
#